data_2425ba405d303d57e9bfcd3b787b9323
#
_entry.id   2425ba405d303d57e9bfcd3b787b9323
#
_cell.length_a   1.000
_cell.length_b   1.000
_cell.length_c   1.000
_cell.angle_alpha   90.00
_cell.angle_beta   90.00
_cell.angle_gamma   90.00
#
_symmetry.space_group_name_H-M   'P 1'
#
loop_
_entity.id
_entity.type
_entity.pdbx_description
1 polymer ?
#
loop_
_entity_poly.entity_id
_entity_poly.type
_entity_poly.pdbx_seq_one_letter_code
_entity_poly.pdbx_strand_id
1 'polypeptide(L)'
;MNGRISRITGRIAVAALAAAATLSLGGVPAGADPANSPAAPVAPVAPGVTVPDLKTDDGSYIQSVAATDSRHVVFTVYSAAMNQTFPVDVQRPEDTSESRSTLYLLNGAGGGVDAATWQLRTDALSFLSDKNINVVQIIGGAFSWYTDWMQADKSLGVNKWSTYLGKELPPLMDAALGSNGNNAIAGISMAGLPVLNSVIFNPGLFKSAAVYSGFFQTTTPLAREAIKMVTELYGGGKVENMWGPEGGPVWAANDPTLNAEKLRGTNLFISTGNGIPGTFDMPGARGRMEKPEDTAKTVALGSIIEANCELSTVILQKRLESMNIPATFEFRSSGTHIWGYWQDDLKASWPVLAKGLFPDA
;
A
#
# COMPACT_ATOMS: atom_id res chain seq x y z
N MET A 1 -28.97 -26.02 14.35
CA MET A 1 -28.21 -25.24 15.33
C MET A 1 -27.12 -24.36 14.70
N ASN A 2 -26.66 -24.62 13.47
CA ASN A 2 -25.52 -23.94 12.84
C ASN A 2 -25.82 -22.50 12.30
N GLY A 3 -27.06 -22.12 12.10
CA GLY A 3 -27.39 -20.81 11.51
C GLY A 3 -27.46 -19.63 12.50
N ARG A 4 -27.55 -19.92 13.80
CA ARG A 4 -27.60 -18.87 14.84
C ARG A 4 -26.20 -18.43 15.31
N ILE A 5 -25.23 -19.33 15.30
CA ILE A 5 -23.86 -19.03 15.75
C ILE A 5 -23.15 -18.13 14.72
N SER A 6 -23.36 -18.35 13.40
CA SER A 6 -22.77 -17.52 12.35
C SER A 6 -23.28 -16.08 12.32
N ARG A 7 -24.54 -15.86 12.74
CA ARG A 7 -25.10 -14.50 12.80
C ARG A 7 -24.67 -13.70 14.04
N ILE A 8 -24.34 -14.41 15.13
CA ILE A 8 -23.88 -13.79 16.38
C ILE A 8 -22.41 -13.40 16.26
N THR A 9 -21.56 -14.25 15.68
CA THR A 9 -20.13 -13.92 15.46
C THR A 9 -19.94 -12.76 14.48
N GLY A 10 -20.74 -12.71 13.39
CA GLY A 10 -20.69 -11.59 12.46
C GLY A 10 -21.11 -10.24 13.08
N ARG A 11 -22.11 -10.25 13.95
CA ARG A 11 -22.57 -9.02 14.64
C ARG A 11 -21.61 -8.55 15.73
N ILE A 12 -20.93 -9.45 16.41
CA ILE A 12 -19.92 -9.09 17.43
C ILE A 12 -18.68 -8.52 16.78
N ALA A 13 -18.21 -9.05 15.63
CA ALA A 13 -17.08 -8.52 14.89
C ALA A 13 -17.36 -7.11 14.32
N VAL A 14 -18.54 -6.88 13.78
CA VAL A 14 -18.97 -5.56 13.27
C VAL A 14 -19.13 -4.55 14.42
N ALA A 15 -19.69 -4.96 15.56
CA ALA A 15 -19.82 -4.08 16.73
C ALA A 15 -18.45 -3.74 17.35
N ALA A 16 -17.47 -4.65 17.30
CA ALA A 16 -16.11 -4.38 17.77
C ALA A 16 -15.35 -3.39 16.87
N LEU A 17 -15.54 -3.43 15.54
CA LEU A 17 -15.02 -2.42 14.63
C LEU A 17 -15.62 -1.02 14.89
N ALA A 18 -16.94 -0.96 15.13
CA ALA A 18 -17.62 0.30 15.43
C ALA A 18 -17.24 0.89 16.79
N ALA A 19 -16.99 0.04 17.80
CA ALA A 19 -16.57 0.49 19.12
C ALA A 19 -15.10 1.00 19.14
N ALA A 20 -14.23 0.44 18.29
CA ALA A 20 -12.86 0.92 18.13
C ALA A 20 -12.78 2.30 17.44
N ALA A 21 -13.77 2.65 16.64
CA ALA A 21 -13.86 3.93 15.93
C ALA A 21 -14.07 5.16 16.83
N THR A 22 -14.52 4.98 18.09
CA THR A 22 -14.68 6.07 19.06
C THR A 22 -13.40 6.41 19.82
N LEU A 23 -12.32 5.65 19.62
CA LEU A 23 -11.01 5.96 20.16
C LEU A 23 -10.32 6.95 19.21
N SER A 24 -10.42 8.24 19.51
CA SER A 24 -9.84 9.34 18.73
C SER A 24 -8.34 9.11 18.44
N LEU A 25 -8.03 8.77 17.20
CA LEU A 25 -6.75 9.13 16.65
C LEU A 25 -6.77 10.65 16.53
N GLY A 26 -5.84 11.32 17.21
CA GLY A 26 -5.77 12.77 17.23
C GLY A 26 -5.90 13.32 15.80
N GLY A 27 -6.91 14.16 15.58
CA GLY A 27 -7.21 14.71 14.27
C GLY A 27 -6.01 15.45 13.72
N VAL A 28 -5.55 15.06 12.55
CA VAL A 28 -4.67 15.88 11.72
C VAL A 28 -5.56 17.00 11.18
N PRO A 29 -5.24 18.28 11.39
CA PRO A 29 -6.04 19.36 10.83
C PRO A 29 -5.99 19.27 9.30
N ALA A 30 -7.13 19.06 8.68
CA ALA A 30 -7.33 19.26 7.25
C ALA A 30 -7.20 20.76 6.97
N GLY A 31 -6.08 21.18 6.42
CA GLY A 31 -5.88 22.60 6.08
C GLY A 31 -4.42 22.97 5.84
N ALA A 32 -3.81 22.44 4.81
CA ALA A 32 -2.71 23.12 4.14
C ALA A 32 -3.04 23.12 2.64
N ASP A 33 -3.34 24.31 2.14
CA ASP A 33 -3.56 24.58 0.73
C ASP A 33 -2.22 24.39 -0.01
N PRO A 34 -2.04 23.37 -0.88
CA PRO A 34 -0.75 23.10 -1.52
C PRO A 34 -0.39 24.09 -2.64
N ALA A 35 -1.26 25.07 -2.93
CA ALA A 35 -1.10 25.97 -4.06
C ALA A 35 -0.13 27.13 -3.84
N ASN A 36 0.46 27.32 -2.66
CA ASN A 36 1.24 28.53 -2.34
C ASN A 36 2.53 28.30 -1.54
N SER A 37 3.24 27.19 -1.75
CA SER A 37 4.62 27.09 -1.27
C SER A 37 5.58 27.59 -2.35
N PRO A 38 6.49 28.56 -2.05
CA PRO A 38 7.51 28.98 -3.00
C PRO A 38 8.40 27.78 -3.34
N ALA A 39 8.68 27.60 -4.63
CA ALA A 39 9.58 26.56 -5.12
C ALA A 39 10.92 26.64 -4.35
N ALA A 40 11.25 25.59 -3.62
CA ALA A 40 12.54 25.46 -2.99
C ALA A 40 13.64 25.48 -4.06
N PRO A 41 14.84 26.01 -3.78
CA PRO A 41 15.93 26.01 -4.73
C PRO A 41 16.22 24.59 -5.19
N VAL A 42 16.30 24.39 -6.51
CA VAL A 42 16.60 23.10 -7.13
C VAL A 42 17.97 22.63 -6.61
N ALA A 43 17.97 21.61 -5.77
CA ALA A 43 19.20 20.95 -5.34
C ALA A 43 19.87 20.29 -6.57
N PRO A 44 21.20 20.15 -6.61
CA PRO A 44 21.88 19.51 -7.74
C PRO A 44 21.36 18.09 -7.92
N VAL A 45 21.03 17.75 -9.18
CA VAL A 45 20.55 16.43 -9.57
C VAL A 45 21.62 15.38 -9.24
N ALA A 46 21.24 14.26 -8.61
CA ALA A 46 22.17 13.17 -8.32
C ALA A 46 22.78 12.64 -9.63
N PRO A 47 24.07 12.25 -9.66
CA PRO A 47 24.70 11.70 -10.86
C PRO A 47 23.88 10.52 -11.45
N GLY A 48 23.61 10.57 -12.76
CA GLY A 48 22.87 9.52 -13.46
C GLY A 48 21.36 9.50 -13.25
N VAL A 49 20.76 10.54 -12.65
CA VAL A 49 19.31 10.77 -12.65
C VAL A 49 19.00 11.89 -13.62
N THR A 50 18.12 11.63 -14.56
CA THR A 50 17.61 12.64 -15.49
C THR A 50 16.13 12.86 -15.27
N VAL A 51 15.67 14.09 -15.47
CA VAL A 51 14.24 14.31 -15.73
C VAL A 51 14.05 14.02 -17.21
N PRO A 52 13.45 12.88 -17.58
CA PRO A 52 13.26 12.58 -19.00
C PRO A 52 12.30 13.60 -19.60
N ASP A 53 12.56 14.04 -20.83
CA ASP A 53 11.57 14.78 -21.63
C ASP A 53 10.54 13.75 -22.18
N LEU A 54 9.84 13.14 -21.25
CA LEU A 54 8.84 12.11 -21.51
C LEU A 54 7.51 12.53 -20.86
N LYS A 55 6.46 12.40 -21.65
CA LYS A 55 5.08 12.39 -21.16
C LYS A 55 4.44 11.06 -21.49
N THR A 56 3.61 10.58 -20.59
CA THR A 56 2.74 9.43 -20.85
C THR A 56 1.67 9.81 -21.89
N ASP A 57 0.96 8.83 -22.45
CA ASP A 57 -0.08 9.06 -23.45
C ASP A 57 -1.18 10.01 -22.96
N ASP A 58 -1.48 10.01 -21.68
CA ASP A 58 -2.44 10.91 -21.04
C ASP A 58 -1.86 12.26 -20.63
N GLY A 59 -0.55 12.46 -20.78
CA GLY A 59 0.15 13.72 -20.51
C GLY A 59 0.79 13.84 -19.12
N SER A 60 0.89 12.77 -18.35
CA SER A 60 1.64 12.75 -17.08
C SER A 60 3.14 12.86 -17.32
N TYR A 61 3.87 13.50 -16.37
CA TYR A 61 5.30 13.76 -16.51
C TYR A 61 6.00 13.96 -15.17
N ILE A 62 7.32 13.85 -15.17
CA ILE A 62 8.16 14.25 -14.03
C ILE A 62 8.38 15.74 -14.08
N GLN A 63 7.84 16.49 -13.11
CA GLN A 63 7.96 17.92 -13.01
C GLN A 63 9.36 18.35 -12.53
N SER A 64 9.92 17.63 -11.55
CA SER A 64 11.22 17.91 -10.97
C SER A 64 11.80 16.69 -10.28
N VAL A 65 13.11 16.74 -10.03
CA VAL A 65 13.83 15.78 -9.20
C VAL A 65 14.76 16.54 -8.26
N ALA A 66 14.80 16.12 -7.00
CA ALA A 66 15.72 16.65 -5.99
C ALA A 66 16.52 15.46 -5.40
N ALA A 67 17.84 15.60 -5.34
CA ALA A 67 18.68 14.62 -4.66
C ALA A 67 18.78 14.99 -3.17
N THR A 68 18.57 14.02 -2.29
CA THR A 68 18.85 14.16 -0.86
C THR A 68 20.26 13.66 -0.51
N ASP A 69 20.76 12.70 -1.29
CA ASP A 69 22.16 12.24 -1.27
C ASP A 69 22.49 11.54 -2.61
N SER A 70 23.59 10.79 -2.67
CA SER A 70 24.04 10.10 -3.92
C SER A 70 23.10 8.99 -4.38
N ARG A 71 22.25 8.46 -3.49
CA ARG A 71 21.37 7.32 -3.78
C ARG A 71 19.88 7.64 -3.56
N HIS A 72 19.57 8.68 -2.80
CA HIS A 72 18.19 9.02 -2.49
C HIS A 72 17.77 10.26 -3.27
N VAL A 73 16.68 10.13 -4.00
CA VAL A 73 16.10 11.21 -4.81
C VAL A 73 14.59 11.26 -4.59
N VAL A 74 14.06 12.49 -4.67
CA VAL A 74 12.61 12.72 -4.63
C VAL A 74 12.19 13.27 -5.99
N PHE A 75 11.33 12.53 -6.67
CA PHE A 75 10.67 13.01 -7.87
C PHE A 75 9.37 13.71 -7.51
N THR A 76 9.06 14.81 -8.17
CA THR A 76 7.72 15.39 -8.19
C THR A 76 7.06 14.97 -9.50
N VAL A 77 6.07 14.09 -9.42
CA VAL A 77 5.41 13.50 -10.59
C VAL A 77 4.01 14.10 -10.73
N TYR A 78 3.74 14.73 -11.88
CA TYR A 78 2.41 15.19 -12.23
C TYR A 78 1.59 14.03 -12.79
N SER A 79 0.42 13.79 -12.23
CA SER A 79 -0.60 12.88 -12.73
C SER A 79 -1.65 13.65 -13.53
N ALA A 80 -1.78 13.35 -14.81
CA ALA A 80 -2.80 13.94 -15.65
C ALA A 80 -4.21 13.47 -15.25
N ALA A 81 -4.38 12.20 -14.89
CA ALA A 81 -5.65 11.65 -14.45
C ALA A 81 -6.18 12.31 -13.17
N MET A 82 -5.29 12.76 -12.27
CA MET A 82 -5.66 13.44 -11.03
C MET A 82 -5.49 14.96 -11.09
N ASN A 83 -4.85 15.48 -12.14
CA ASN A 83 -4.47 16.90 -12.28
C ASN A 83 -3.75 17.42 -11.02
N GLN A 84 -2.80 16.65 -10.51
CA GLN A 84 -2.09 16.92 -9.27
C GLN A 84 -0.68 16.33 -9.31
N THR A 85 0.24 16.90 -8.53
CA THR A 85 1.59 16.37 -8.34
C THR A 85 1.72 15.58 -7.06
N PHE A 86 2.55 14.52 -7.11
CA PHE A 86 2.85 13.68 -5.96
C PHE A 86 4.36 13.52 -5.80
N PRO A 87 4.87 13.55 -4.56
CA PRO A 87 6.24 13.15 -4.28
C PRO A 87 6.40 11.63 -4.39
N VAL A 88 7.50 11.22 -4.99
CA VAL A 88 7.91 9.83 -5.14
C VAL A 88 9.34 9.72 -4.62
N ASP A 89 9.50 9.09 -3.46
CA ASP A 89 10.80 8.90 -2.85
C ASP A 89 11.46 7.65 -3.44
N VAL A 90 12.70 7.79 -3.91
CA VAL A 90 13.42 6.70 -4.55
C VAL A 90 14.78 6.49 -3.90
N GLN A 91 15.05 5.26 -3.46
CA GLN A 91 16.38 4.77 -3.19
C GLN A 91 16.90 4.04 -4.43
N ARG A 92 18.05 4.50 -4.94
CA ARG A 92 18.73 3.89 -6.07
C ARG A 92 19.70 2.80 -5.62
N PRO A 93 20.02 1.82 -6.49
CA PRO A 93 21.11 0.88 -6.22
C PRO A 93 22.45 1.63 -6.10
N GLU A 94 23.43 0.99 -5.49
CA GLU A 94 24.79 1.52 -5.45
C GLU A 94 25.44 1.52 -6.84
N ASP A 95 25.26 0.44 -7.58
CA ASP A 95 25.72 0.32 -8.95
C ASP A 95 24.59 0.63 -9.94
N THR A 96 24.72 1.74 -10.64
CA THR A 96 23.81 2.22 -11.69
C THR A 96 24.37 2.08 -13.10
N SER A 97 25.43 1.29 -13.28
CA SER A 97 26.08 1.08 -14.59
C SER A 97 25.22 0.26 -15.57
N GLU A 98 24.30 -0.52 -15.03
CA GLU A 98 23.33 -1.32 -15.80
C GLU A 98 21.90 -1.03 -15.37
N SER A 99 20.94 -1.38 -16.23
CA SER A 99 19.52 -1.30 -15.94
C SER A 99 19.15 -2.19 -14.76
N ARG A 100 18.37 -1.65 -13.79
CA ARG A 100 17.99 -2.37 -12.58
C ARG A 100 16.47 -2.52 -12.47
N SER A 101 16.07 -3.55 -11.75
CA SER A 101 14.68 -3.83 -11.44
C SER A 101 14.13 -2.82 -10.43
N THR A 102 12.78 -2.70 -10.34
CA THR A 102 12.13 -1.73 -9.48
C THR A 102 11.14 -2.38 -8.53
N LEU A 103 11.29 -2.12 -7.23
CA LEU A 103 10.31 -2.46 -6.19
C LEU A 103 9.50 -1.22 -5.82
N TYR A 104 8.19 -1.27 -6.02
CA TYR A 104 7.24 -0.25 -5.59
C TYR A 104 6.71 -0.57 -4.21
N LEU A 105 6.82 0.37 -3.26
CA LEU A 105 6.33 0.23 -1.89
C LEU A 105 5.17 1.20 -1.64
N LEU A 106 4.01 0.65 -1.29
CA LEU A 106 2.83 1.41 -0.89
C LEU A 106 2.72 1.50 0.64
N ASN A 107 2.34 2.67 1.11
CA ASN A 107 2.05 2.92 2.52
C ASN A 107 0.61 2.49 2.90
N GLY A 108 0.30 2.45 4.19
CA GLY A 108 -1.03 2.14 4.70
C GLY A 108 -2.04 3.28 4.51
N ALA A 109 -3.04 3.33 5.38
CA ALA A 109 -4.20 4.23 5.24
C ALA A 109 -3.86 5.72 5.11
N GLY A 110 -2.83 6.21 5.80
CA GLY A 110 -2.39 7.61 5.71
C GLY A 110 -1.64 7.96 4.44
N GLY A 111 -1.35 7.02 3.54
CA GLY A 111 -0.64 7.30 2.29
C GLY A 111 0.79 7.82 2.46
N GLY A 112 1.32 7.79 3.68
CA GLY A 112 2.65 8.32 4.02
C GLY A 112 2.69 9.83 4.25
N VAL A 113 1.60 10.57 3.99
CA VAL A 113 1.54 12.03 4.24
C VAL A 113 1.52 12.37 5.74
N ASP A 114 1.22 11.38 6.58
CA ASP A 114 1.23 11.40 8.04
C ASP A 114 2.60 11.01 8.64
N ALA A 115 3.64 10.93 7.83
CA ALA A 115 4.97 10.42 8.19
C ALA A 115 4.99 8.94 8.62
N ALA A 116 3.93 8.17 8.35
CA ALA A 116 3.89 6.73 8.51
C ALA A 116 4.35 6.04 7.21
N THR A 117 5.65 6.09 6.95
CA THR A 117 6.29 5.56 5.73
C THR A 117 7.26 4.42 6.06
N TRP A 118 7.57 3.60 5.07
CA TRP A 118 8.59 2.56 5.17
C TRP A 118 9.95 3.11 5.63
N GLN A 119 10.33 4.27 5.10
CA GLN A 119 11.60 4.93 5.44
C GLN A 119 11.67 5.37 6.91
N LEU A 120 10.58 5.94 7.44
CA LEU A 120 10.59 6.55 8.78
C LEU A 120 10.26 5.55 9.89
N ARG A 121 9.60 4.43 9.57
CA ARG A 121 9.08 3.48 10.57
C ARG A 121 9.86 2.17 10.64
N THR A 122 10.72 1.91 9.66
CA THR A 122 11.41 0.62 9.51
C THR A 122 12.85 0.80 9.06
N ASP A 123 13.61 -0.29 9.03
CA ASP A 123 14.92 -0.37 8.39
C ASP A 123 14.84 -0.87 6.92
N ALA A 124 13.67 -0.76 6.28
CA ALA A 124 13.41 -1.29 4.95
C ALA A 124 14.44 -0.81 3.91
N LEU A 125 14.74 0.50 3.88
CA LEU A 125 15.71 1.04 2.93
C LEU A 125 17.13 0.53 3.21
N SER A 126 17.52 0.38 4.47
CA SER A 126 18.79 -0.23 4.85
C SER A 126 18.87 -1.69 4.42
N PHE A 127 17.81 -2.47 4.66
CA PHE A 127 17.72 -3.87 4.23
C PHE A 127 17.79 -4.02 2.70
N LEU A 128 17.14 -3.12 1.97
CA LEU A 128 17.10 -3.16 0.50
C LEU A 128 18.32 -2.53 -0.16
N SER A 129 19.19 -1.87 0.61
CA SER A 129 20.31 -1.09 0.07
C SER A 129 21.36 -1.91 -0.68
N ASP A 130 21.53 -3.20 -0.35
CA ASP A 130 22.47 -4.15 -0.96
C ASP A 130 21.82 -5.05 -2.05
N LYS A 131 20.53 -4.86 -2.33
CA LYS A 131 19.77 -5.72 -3.26
C LYS A 131 19.92 -5.32 -4.72
N ASN A 132 20.62 -4.25 -4.99
CA ASN A 132 20.89 -3.74 -6.35
C ASN A 132 19.63 -3.50 -7.20
N ILE A 133 18.63 -2.88 -6.59
CA ILE A 133 17.33 -2.51 -7.19
C ILE A 133 17.02 -1.04 -6.95
N ASN A 134 16.10 -0.50 -7.72
CA ASN A 134 15.40 0.74 -7.38
C ASN A 134 14.27 0.45 -6.39
N VAL A 135 14.14 1.27 -5.35
CA VAL A 135 13.02 1.20 -4.40
C VAL A 135 12.22 2.48 -4.50
N VAL A 136 11.01 2.38 -5.00
CA VAL A 136 10.10 3.52 -5.28
C VAL A 136 9.01 3.55 -4.23
N GLN A 137 8.97 4.60 -3.41
CA GLN A 137 7.94 4.83 -2.39
C GLN A 137 7.01 5.96 -2.85
N ILE A 138 5.72 5.68 -2.91
CA ILE A 138 4.70 6.65 -3.30
C ILE A 138 4.16 7.34 -2.04
N ILE A 139 4.18 8.67 -2.03
CA ILE A 139 3.62 9.49 -0.95
C ILE A 139 2.36 10.17 -1.45
N GLY A 140 1.22 9.78 -0.91
CA GLY A 140 -0.10 10.24 -1.31
C GLY A 140 -1.15 9.14 -1.19
N GLY A 141 -2.38 9.43 -1.62
CA GLY A 141 -3.47 8.46 -1.62
C GLY A 141 -4.04 8.12 -0.25
N ALA A 142 -3.91 9.02 0.73
CA ALA A 142 -4.49 8.82 2.05
C ALA A 142 -5.99 8.48 1.95
N PHE A 143 -6.39 7.40 2.61
CA PHE A 143 -7.77 6.90 2.72
C PHE A 143 -8.48 6.57 1.40
N SER A 144 -7.72 6.54 0.28
CA SER A 144 -8.25 6.39 -1.07
C SER A 144 -8.37 4.95 -1.55
N TRP A 145 -7.80 3.97 -0.82
CA TRP A 145 -7.61 2.59 -1.26
C TRP A 145 -6.78 2.47 -2.54
N TYR A 146 -6.01 3.51 -2.89
CA TYR A 146 -5.20 3.57 -4.10
C TYR A 146 -5.95 3.06 -5.35
N THR A 147 -7.22 3.46 -5.49
CA THR A 147 -8.11 3.04 -6.58
C THR A 147 -8.62 4.22 -7.38
N ASP A 148 -9.19 3.95 -8.56
CA ASP A 148 -9.86 4.98 -9.35
C ASP A 148 -11.28 5.19 -8.84
N TRP A 149 -11.53 6.37 -8.30
CA TRP A 149 -12.86 6.76 -7.84
C TRP A 149 -13.74 7.15 -9.02
N MET A 150 -15.02 6.80 -8.93
CA MET A 150 -16.01 7.15 -9.95
C MET A 150 -16.25 8.66 -10.03
N GLN A 151 -16.16 9.35 -8.89
CA GLN A 151 -16.40 10.79 -8.79
C GLN A 151 -15.35 11.43 -7.88
N ALA A 152 -15.11 12.75 -8.10
CA ALA A 152 -14.35 13.55 -7.16
C ALA A 152 -15.09 13.63 -5.81
N ASP A 153 -14.33 13.57 -4.73
CA ASP A 153 -14.84 13.65 -3.36
C ASP A 153 -14.53 15.02 -2.75
N LYS A 154 -15.44 15.51 -1.91
CA LYS A 154 -15.26 16.83 -1.28
C LYS A 154 -14.06 16.88 -0.33
N SER A 155 -13.76 15.79 0.37
CA SER A 155 -12.68 15.68 1.36
C SER A 155 -11.40 15.11 0.79
N LEU A 156 -11.51 14.11 -0.10
CA LEU A 156 -10.38 13.35 -0.62
C LEU A 156 -10.03 13.70 -2.07
N GLY A 157 -10.75 14.63 -2.70
CA GLY A 157 -10.43 15.14 -4.03
C GLY A 157 -10.65 14.14 -5.17
N VAL A 158 -9.87 14.29 -6.23
CA VAL A 158 -9.86 13.39 -7.38
C VAL A 158 -8.88 12.25 -7.12
N ASN A 159 -9.36 11.01 -7.19
CA ASN A 159 -8.54 9.82 -6.96
C ASN A 159 -8.57 8.93 -8.20
N LYS A 160 -7.43 8.78 -8.87
CA LYS A 160 -7.19 7.89 -10.03
C LYS A 160 -5.92 7.10 -9.80
N TRP A 161 -5.81 6.52 -8.61
CA TRP A 161 -4.59 5.86 -8.16
C TRP A 161 -4.28 4.56 -8.89
N SER A 162 -5.31 3.79 -9.32
CA SER A 162 -5.07 2.59 -10.14
C SER A 162 -4.47 2.97 -11.50
N THR A 163 -4.94 4.07 -12.10
CA THR A 163 -4.36 4.64 -13.33
C THR A 163 -2.93 5.13 -13.07
N TYR A 164 -2.70 5.87 -11.98
CA TYR A 164 -1.38 6.37 -11.62
C TYR A 164 -0.35 5.23 -11.44
N LEU A 165 -0.70 4.21 -10.66
CA LEU A 165 0.17 3.09 -10.33
C LEU A 165 0.43 2.13 -11.50
N GLY A 166 -0.48 2.07 -12.46
CA GLY A 166 -0.40 1.11 -13.55
C GLY A 166 0.00 1.70 -14.90
N LYS A 167 -0.28 2.98 -15.14
CA LYS A 167 -0.12 3.59 -16.48
C LYS A 167 0.73 4.84 -16.49
N GLU A 168 0.68 5.66 -15.43
CA GLU A 168 1.41 6.93 -15.40
C GLU A 168 2.79 6.80 -14.80
N LEU A 169 2.89 6.29 -13.56
CA LEU A 169 4.14 6.27 -12.80
C LEU A 169 5.18 5.28 -13.36
N PRO A 170 4.86 4.00 -13.70
CA PRO A 170 5.88 3.04 -14.10
C PRO A 170 6.71 3.47 -15.32
N PRO A 171 6.13 3.90 -16.46
CA PRO A 171 6.92 4.31 -17.61
C PRO A 171 7.80 5.53 -17.35
N LEU A 172 7.34 6.45 -16.46
CA LEU A 172 8.15 7.61 -16.04
C LEU A 172 9.34 7.20 -15.18
N MET A 173 9.14 6.26 -14.25
CA MET A 173 10.22 5.73 -13.40
C MET A 173 11.21 4.89 -14.24
N ASP A 174 10.73 4.06 -15.15
CA ASP A 174 11.58 3.26 -16.04
C ASP A 174 12.50 4.18 -16.86
N ALA A 175 11.97 5.25 -17.42
CA ALA A 175 12.76 6.21 -18.20
C ALA A 175 13.74 7.00 -17.31
N ALA A 176 13.31 7.46 -16.12
CA ALA A 176 14.14 8.28 -15.23
C ALA A 176 15.26 7.51 -14.54
N LEU A 177 15.03 6.22 -14.24
CA LEU A 177 15.95 5.38 -13.50
C LEU A 177 16.76 4.42 -14.40
N GLY A 178 16.43 4.35 -15.69
CA GLY A 178 17.00 3.35 -16.59
C GLY A 178 16.65 1.93 -16.17
N SER A 179 15.40 1.70 -15.78
CA SER A 179 14.94 0.40 -15.28
C SER A 179 14.90 -0.65 -16.38
N ASN A 180 15.00 -1.94 -16.00
CA ASN A 180 14.91 -3.07 -16.94
C ASN A 180 13.47 -3.58 -17.14
N GLY A 181 12.48 -2.92 -16.55
CA GLY A 181 11.07 -3.30 -16.65
C GLY A 181 10.64 -4.49 -15.78
N ASN A 182 11.54 -5.11 -15.02
CA ASN A 182 11.18 -6.13 -14.04
C ASN A 182 10.73 -5.45 -12.76
N ASN A 183 9.42 -5.43 -12.56
CA ASN A 183 8.80 -4.74 -11.43
C ASN A 183 8.19 -5.70 -10.42
N ALA A 184 8.31 -5.34 -9.14
CA ALA A 184 7.57 -5.92 -8.04
C ALA A 184 6.82 -4.82 -7.28
N ILE A 185 5.76 -5.18 -6.58
CA ILE A 185 4.97 -4.26 -5.77
C ILE A 185 4.70 -4.86 -4.40
N ALA A 186 4.82 -4.04 -3.35
CA ALA A 186 4.48 -4.46 -2.00
C ALA A 186 3.75 -3.36 -1.23
N GLY A 187 2.95 -3.75 -0.23
CA GLY A 187 2.23 -2.79 0.58
C GLY A 187 1.62 -3.38 1.83
N ILE A 188 1.23 -2.48 2.74
CA ILE A 188 0.68 -2.82 4.05
C ILE A 188 -0.78 -2.38 4.18
N SER A 189 -1.54 -3.09 5.02
CA SER A 189 -2.83 -2.61 5.50
C SER A 189 -3.80 -2.26 4.35
N MET A 190 -4.28 -1.01 4.29
CA MET A 190 -5.11 -0.50 3.19
C MET A 190 -4.52 -0.80 1.81
N ALA A 191 -3.19 -0.78 1.68
CA ALA A 191 -2.53 -1.02 0.40
C ALA A 191 -2.57 -2.50 -0.06
N GLY A 192 -2.98 -3.44 0.78
CA GLY A 192 -3.06 -4.84 0.40
C GLY A 192 -3.98 -5.11 -0.78
N LEU A 193 -5.15 -4.51 -0.78
CA LEU A 193 -6.12 -4.60 -1.87
C LEU A 193 -5.57 -4.01 -3.19
N PRO A 194 -5.06 -2.74 -3.22
CA PRO A 194 -4.51 -2.16 -4.44
C PRO A 194 -3.24 -2.84 -4.94
N VAL A 195 -2.42 -3.44 -4.08
CA VAL A 195 -1.25 -4.23 -4.53
C VAL A 195 -1.71 -5.37 -5.44
N LEU A 196 -2.68 -6.18 -5.01
CA LEU A 196 -3.20 -7.27 -5.83
C LEU A 196 -3.99 -6.74 -7.05
N ASN A 197 -4.74 -5.66 -6.90
CA ASN A 197 -5.46 -5.04 -8.01
C ASN A 197 -4.51 -4.44 -9.06
N SER A 198 -3.34 -3.94 -8.66
CA SER A 198 -2.32 -3.47 -9.61
C SER A 198 -1.83 -4.60 -10.53
N VAL A 199 -1.68 -5.83 -9.99
CA VAL A 199 -1.39 -7.03 -10.79
C VAL A 199 -2.57 -7.40 -11.69
N ILE A 200 -3.79 -7.40 -11.15
CA ILE A 200 -5.03 -7.80 -11.85
C ILE A 200 -5.34 -6.87 -13.03
N PHE A 201 -5.17 -5.56 -12.83
CA PHE A 201 -5.52 -4.55 -13.83
C PHE A 201 -4.41 -4.29 -14.86
N ASN A 202 -3.15 -4.64 -14.52
CA ASN A 202 -2.00 -4.42 -15.38
C ASN A 202 -1.20 -5.74 -15.56
N PRO A 203 -1.76 -6.72 -16.31
CA PRO A 203 -1.12 -8.02 -16.49
C PRO A 203 0.33 -7.89 -17.01
N GLY A 204 1.26 -8.53 -16.32
CA GLY A 204 2.67 -8.54 -16.71
C GLY A 204 3.50 -7.36 -16.24
N LEU A 205 2.90 -6.26 -15.75
CA LEU A 205 3.64 -5.11 -15.22
C LEU A 205 4.41 -5.47 -13.94
N PHE A 206 3.78 -6.19 -13.02
CA PHE A 206 4.39 -6.64 -11.77
C PHE A 206 4.56 -8.17 -11.79
N LYS A 207 5.80 -8.64 -11.68
CA LYS A 207 6.14 -10.07 -11.70
C LYS A 207 6.02 -10.73 -10.33
N SER A 208 6.13 -9.93 -9.27
CA SER A 208 5.96 -10.35 -7.88
C SER A 208 5.13 -9.33 -7.12
N ALA A 209 4.35 -9.81 -6.15
CA ALA A 209 3.58 -8.96 -5.25
C ALA A 209 3.66 -9.47 -3.81
N ALA A 210 3.83 -8.56 -2.84
CA ALA A 210 3.82 -8.89 -1.42
C ALA A 210 2.84 -8.00 -0.65
N VAL A 211 2.05 -8.61 0.23
CA VAL A 211 1.09 -7.89 1.06
C VAL A 211 1.28 -8.28 2.53
N TYR A 212 1.34 -7.28 3.39
CA TYR A 212 1.51 -7.45 4.82
C TYR A 212 0.29 -6.88 5.55
N SER A 213 -0.44 -7.74 6.28
CA SER A 213 -1.64 -7.39 7.05
C SER A 213 -2.71 -6.65 6.21
N GLY A 214 -3.06 -7.21 5.05
CA GLY A 214 -3.98 -6.58 4.09
C GLY A 214 -5.41 -7.08 4.16
N PHE A 215 -6.28 -6.36 3.44
CA PHE A 215 -7.65 -6.78 3.14
C PHE A 215 -7.76 -7.15 1.65
N PHE A 216 -8.55 -8.20 1.33
CA PHE A 216 -8.61 -8.78 -0.01
C PHE A 216 -10.03 -8.99 -0.53
N GLN A 217 -11.05 -8.59 0.22
CA GLN A 217 -12.44 -8.61 -0.21
C GLN A 217 -13.00 -7.19 -0.16
N THR A 218 -13.95 -6.90 -1.04
CA THR A 218 -14.76 -5.68 -1.02
C THR A 218 -16.25 -5.99 -0.88
N THR A 219 -16.64 -7.21 -1.18
CA THR A 219 -18.04 -7.61 -1.32
C THR A 219 -18.65 -8.25 -0.07
N THR A 220 -17.83 -8.65 0.90
CA THR A 220 -18.33 -9.20 2.18
C THR A 220 -18.80 -8.08 3.13
N PRO A 221 -19.77 -8.32 4.02
CA PRO A 221 -20.21 -7.31 4.98
C PRO A 221 -19.08 -6.73 5.84
N LEU A 222 -18.17 -7.58 6.32
CA LEU A 222 -17.04 -7.15 7.15
C LEU A 222 -16.08 -6.25 6.36
N ALA A 223 -15.76 -6.60 5.12
CA ALA A 223 -14.89 -5.80 4.26
C ALA A 223 -15.50 -4.43 3.95
N ARG A 224 -16.81 -4.36 3.70
CA ARG A 224 -17.49 -3.09 3.45
C ARG A 224 -17.40 -2.17 4.66
N GLU A 225 -17.61 -2.68 5.87
CA GLU A 225 -17.47 -1.87 7.09
C GLU A 225 -16.02 -1.41 7.30
N ALA A 226 -15.02 -2.24 7.03
CA ALA A 226 -13.61 -1.83 7.08
C ALA A 226 -13.30 -0.72 6.05
N ILE A 227 -13.83 -0.85 4.83
CA ILE A 227 -13.66 0.14 3.77
C ILE A 227 -14.32 1.47 4.14
N LYS A 228 -15.55 1.44 4.66
CA LYS A 228 -16.23 2.64 5.17
C LYS A 228 -15.47 3.28 6.32
N MET A 229 -14.98 2.49 7.26
CA MET A 229 -14.21 3.00 8.39
C MET A 229 -12.98 3.79 7.91
N VAL A 230 -12.21 3.23 6.99
CA VAL A 230 -11.01 3.90 6.45
C VAL A 230 -11.39 5.14 5.63
N THR A 231 -12.35 5.02 4.71
CA THR A 231 -12.68 6.10 3.77
C THR A 231 -13.52 7.20 4.42
N GLU A 232 -14.55 6.82 5.19
CA GLU A 232 -15.54 7.78 5.69
C GLU A 232 -15.19 8.28 7.08
N LEU A 233 -14.89 7.36 8.02
CA LEU A 233 -14.65 7.76 9.41
C LEU A 233 -13.28 8.42 9.57
N TYR A 234 -12.22 7.85 8.98
CA TYR A 234 -10.88 8.41 9.08
C TYR A 234 -10.56 9.43 7.99
N GLY A 235 -10.98 9.16 6.75
CA GLY A 235 -10.71 10.04 5.60
C GLY A 235 -11.72 11.16 5.40
N GLY A 236 -12.91 11.08 5.99
CA GLY A 236 -13.99 12.05 5.80
C GLY A 236 -14.61 12.04 4.39
N GLY A 237 -14.24 11.05 3.56
CA GLY A 237 -14.76 10.86 2.22
C GLY A 237 -16.08 10.09 2.19
N LYS A 238 -16.51 9.65 1.00
CA LYS A 238 -17.68 8.81 0.80
C LYS A 238 -17.36 7.64 -0.10
N VAL A 239 -17.62 6.42 0.37
CA VAL A 239 -17.40 5.19 -0.44
C VAL A 239 -18.27 5.16 -1.69
N GLU A 240 -19.42 5.87 -1.68
CA GLU A 240 -20.28 5.98 -2.85
C GLU A 240 -19.60 6.77 -3.99
N ASN A 241 -18.79 7.80 -3.66
CA ASN A 241 -17.96 8.50 -4.65
C ASN A 241 -16.84 7.62 -5.19
N MET A 242 -16.36 6.66 -4.38
CA MET A 242 -15.30 5.73 -4.75
C MET A 242 -15.81 4.68 -5.74
N TRP A 243 -16.81 3.88 -5.35
CA TRP A 243 -17.24 2.71 -6.12
C TRP A 243 -18.75 2.64 -6.35
N GLY A 244 -19.48 3.75 -6.16
CA GLY A 244 -20.92 3.81 -6.30
C GLY A 244 -21.67 3.06 -5.20
N PRO A 245 -22.92 2.68 -5.45
CA PRO A 245 -23.76 2.00 -4.47
C PRO A 245 -23.12 0.75 -3.92
N GLU A 246 -23.25 0.54 -2.61
CA GLU A 246 -22.65 -0.60 -1.89
C GLU A 246 -23.04 -1.94 -2.51
N GLY A 247 -22.03 -2.79 -2.75
CA GLY A 247 -22.21 -4.09 -3.39
C GLY A 247 -22.47 -4.03 -4.90
N GLY A 248 -22.33 -2.88 -5.52
CA GLY A 248 -22.42 -2.70 -6.95
C GLY A 248 -21.28 -3.35 -7.74
N PRO A 249 -21.33 -3.31 -9.09
CA PRO A 249 -20.36 -4.00 -9.94
C PRO A 249 -18.93 -3.49 -9.78
N VAL A 250 -18.71 -2.22 -9.45
CA VAL A 250 -17.38 -1.66 -9.24
C VAL A 250 -16.75 -2.21 -7.97
N TRP A 251 -17.52 -2.47 -6.92
CA TRP A 251 -17.06 -3.18 -5.73
C TRP A 251 -16.52 -4.58 -6.09
N ALA A 252 -17.29 -5.34 -6.86
CA ALA A 252 -16.88 -6.68 -7.32
C ALA A 252 -15.65 -6.64 -8.25
N ALA A 253 -15.55 -5.64 -9.11
CA ALA A 253 -14.39 -5.44 -9.97
C ALA A 253 -13.11 -5.17 -9.19
N ASN A 254 -13.21 -4.52 -8.03
CA ASN A 254 -12.10 -4.22 -7.12
C ASN A 254 -11.88 -5.28 -6.03
N ASP A 255 -12.51 -6.46 -6.11
CA ASP A 255 -12.35 -7.55 -5.14
C ASP A 255 -11.29 -8.55 -5.65
N PRO A 256 -10.04 -8.54 -5.12
CA PRO A 256 -9.01 -9.46 -5.58
C PRO A 256 -9.36 -10.93 -5.37
N THR A 257 -10.15 -11.26 -4.34
CA THR A 257 -10.57 -12.64 -4.07
C THR A 257 -11.55 -13.14 -5.14
N LEU A 258 -12.47 -12.31 -5.60
CA LEU A 258 -13.35 -12.65 -6.72
C LEU A 258 -12.59 -12.74 -8.05
N ASN A 259 -11.60 -11.89 -8.24
CA ASN A 259 -10.78 -11.79 -9.46
C ASN A 259 -9.48 -12.60 -9.39
N ALA A 260 -9.35 -13.54 -8.45
CA ALA A 260 -8.11 -14.24 -8.12
C ALA A 260 -7.48 -14.99 -9.30
N GLU A 261 -8.24 -15.44 -10.31
CA GLU A 261 -7.70 -16.10 -11.51
C GLU A 261 -6.66 -15.22 -12.24
N LYS A 262 -6.83 -13.91 -12.19
CA LYS A 262 -5.93 -12.95 -12.83
C LYS A 262 -4.58 -12.77 -12.12
N LEU A 263 -4.43 -13.38 -10.92
CA LEU A 263 -3.17 -13.41 -10.18
C LEU A 263 -2.25 -14.55 -10.62
N ARG A 264 -2.74 -15.46 -11.47
CA ARG A 264 -1.98 -16.61 -11.96
C ARG A 264 -0.71 -16.15 -12.71
N GLY A 265 0.41 -16.78 -12.37
CA GLY A 265 1.71 -16.46 -12.97
C GLY A 265 2.49 -15.36 -12.23
N THR A 266 1.90 -14.73 -11.21
CA THR A 266 2.60 -13.77 -10.35
C THR A 266 3.15 -14.46 -9.11
N ASN A 267 4.37 -14.14 -8.69
CA ASN A 267 4.93 -14.63 -7.43
C ASN A 267 4.27 -13.86 -6.28
N LEU A 268 3.54 -14.56 -5.41
CA LEU A 268 2.74 -13.94 -4.35
C LEU A 268 3.28 -14.30 -2.96
N PHE A 269 3.42 -13.28 -2.11
CA PHE A 269 3.68 -13.41 -0.68
C PHE A 269 2.64 -12.63 0.11
N ILE A 270 1.97 -13.29 1.06
CA ILE A 270 0.95 -12.65 1.91
C ILE A 270 1.22 -13.03 3.36
N SER A 271 1.37 -12.04 4.23
CA SER A 271 1.55 -12.25 5.66
C SER A 271 0.52 -11.52 6.50
N THR A 272 0.27 -12.05 7.69
CA THR A 272 -0.58 -11.42 8.70
C THR A 272 -0.24 -11.96 10.09
N GLY A 273 -0.48 -11.15 11.13
CA GLY A 273 -0.61 -11.62 12.50
C GLY A 273 -2.02 -12.13 12.79
N ASN A 274 -2.28 -12.49 14.05
CA ASN A 274 -3.59 -12.95 14.51
C ASN A 274 -4.28 -11.98 15.49
N GLY A 275 -3.69 -10.80 15.71
CA GLY A 275 -4.18 -9.80 16.64
C GLY A 275 -3.85 -10.07 18.12
N ILE A 276 -3.23 -11.19 18.45
CA ILE A 276 -2.70 -11.42 19.81
C ILE A 276 -1.43 -10.60 19.99
N PRO A 277 -1.34 -9.71 20.99
CA PRO A 277 -0.15 -8.91 21.20
C PRO A 277 1.12 -9.76 21.34
N GLY A 278 2.20 -9.28 20.74
CA GLY A 278 3.51 -9.96 20.73
C GLY A 278 4.68 -9.00 20.99
N THR A 279 5.84 -9.33 20.45
CA THR A 279 7.11 -8.65 20.77
C THR A 279 7.10 -7.15 20.49
N PHE A 280 6.47 -6.71 19.40
CA PHE A 280 6.44 -5.29 19.04
C PHE A 280 5.24 -4.53 19.62
N ASP A 281 4.45 -5.16 20.50
CA ASP A 281 3.28 -4.55 21.11
C ASP A 281 3.55 -3.95 22.49
N MET A 282 4.80 -3.97 22.92
CA MET A 282 5.24 -3.36 24.18
C MET A 282 5.54 -1.85 23.99
N PRO A 283 5.36 -1.03 25.02
CA PRO A 283 5.76 0.38 24.99
C PRO A 283 7.22 0.56 24.56
N GLY A 284 7.46 1.47 23.60
CA GLY A 284 8.83 1.74 23.09
C GLY A 284 9.40 0.67 22.16
N ALA A 285 8.64 -0.36 21.82
CA ALA A 285 9.08 -1.36 20.85
C ALA A 285 9.26 -0.76 19.44
N ARG A 286 10.05 -1.45 18.61
CA ARG A 286 10.31 -1.06 17.23
C ARG A 286 9.01 -0.84 16.44
N GLY A 287 8.98 0.26 15.67
CA GLY A 287 7.82 0.63 14.84
C GLY A 287 6.72 1.38 15.58
N ARG A 288 6.84 1.57 16.90
CA ARG A 288 5.92 2.36 17.70
C ARG A 288 6.38 3.80 17.79
N MET A 289 5.41 4.73 17.68
CA MET A 289 5.65 6.18 17.72
C MET A 289 4.73 6.90 18.71
N GLU A 290 3.67 6.22 19.16
CA GLU A 290 2.77 6.76 20.17
C GLU A 290 3.48 6.85 21.52
N LYS A 291 2.95 7.70 22.38
CA LYS A 291 3.42 7.79 23.77
C LYS A 291 3.11 6.49 24.52
N PRO A 292 3.93 6.10 25.51
CA PRO A 292 3.72 4.87 26.27
C PRO A 292 2.33 4.72 26.87
N GLU A 293 1.71 5.83 27.31
CA GLU A 293 0.35 5.87 27.85
C GLU A 293 -0.75 5.54 26.82
N ASP A 294 -0.46 5.72 25.55
CA ASP A 294 -1.42 5.44 24.46
C ASP A 294 -1.24 4.02 23.89
N THR A 295 -0.15 3.31 24.24
CA THR A 295 0.18 1.99 23.69
C THR A 295 -0.97 0.99 23.86
N ALA A 296 -1.60 0.94 25.02
CA ALA A 296 -2.70 -0.01 25.27
C ALA A 296 -3.89 0.20 24.33
N LYS A 297 -4.19 1.45 23.97
CA LYS A 297 -5.29 1.78 23.03
C LYS A 297 -4.90 1.37 21.60
N THR A 298 -3.69 1.69 21.18
CA THR A 298 -3.21 1.35 19.83
C THR A 298 -3.05 -0.16 19.66
N VAL A 299 -2.61 -0.88 20.70
CA VAL A 299 -2.57 -2.36 20.71
C VAL A 299 -4.00 -2.93 20.58
N ALA A 300 -4.95 -2.44 21.37
CA ALA A 300 -6.32 -2.95 21.31
C ALA A 300 -6.96 -2.74 19.93
N LEU A 301 -6.78 -1.55 19.33
CA LEU A 301 -7.23 -1.28 17.98
C LEU A 301 -6.48 -2.14 16.95
N GLY A 302 -5.17 -2.22 17.05
CA GLY A 302 -4.33 -3.04 16.18
C GLY A 302 -4.67 -4.52 16.25
N SER A 303 -5.03 -5.04 17.43
CA SER A 303 -5.50 -6.42 17.62
C SER A 303 -6.77 -6.71 16.81
N ILE A 304 -7.74 -5.79 16.86
CA ILE A 304 -9.01 -5.94 16.13
C ILE A 304 -8.76 -5.89 14.61
N ILE A 305 -7.95 -4.93 14.15
CA ILE A 305 -7.65 -4.79 12.72
C ILE A 305 -6.93 -6.04 12.22
N GLU A 306 -5.89 -6.48 12.93
CA GLU A 306 -5.07 -7.62 12.52
C GLU A 306 -5.85 -8.94 12.49
N ALA A 307 -6.72 -9.20 13.46
CA ALA A 307 -7.60 -10.37 13.43
C ALA A 307 -8.53 -10.37 12.20
N ASN A 308 -8.95 -9.20 11.72
CA ASN A 308 -9.73 -9.08 10.49
C ASN A 308 -8.86 -9.25 9.23
N CYS A 309 -7.60 -8.80 9.26
CA CYS A 309 -6.63 -9.08 8.21
C CYS A 309 -6.36 -10.59 8.10
N GLU A 310 -6.22 -11.29 9.23
CA GLU A 310 -6.07 -12.76 9.24
C GLU A 310 -7.27 -13.45 8.59
N LEU A 311 -8.49 -13.09 8.99
CA LEU A 311 -9.71 -13.64 8.38
C LEU A 311 -9.75 -13.40 6.87
N SER A 312 -9.44 -12.18 6.44
CA SER A 312 -9.38 -11.80 5.03
C SER A 312 -8.32 -12.60 4.27
N THR A 313 -7.15 -12.83 4.89
CA THR A 313 -6.05 -13.61 4.34
C THR A 313 -6.43 -15.10 4.18
N VAL A 314 -7.08 -15.68 5.17
CA VAL A 314 -7.56 -17.09 5.10
C VAL A 314 -8.58 -17.27 3.97
N ILE A 315 -9.47 -16.28 3.75
CA ILE A 315 -10.44 -16.36 2.65
C ILE A 315 -9.72 -16.31 1.29
N LEU A 316 -8.74 -15.41 1.13
CA LEU A 316 -7.92 -15.36 -0.09
C LEU A 316 -7.12 -16.64 -0.29
N GLN A 317 -6.47 -17.18 0.75
CA GLN A 317 -5.71 -18.41 0.70
C GLN A 317 -6.57 -19.55 0.16
N LYS A 318 -7.73 -19.82 0.77
CA LYS A 318 -8.66 -20.85 0.31
C LYS A 318 -9.11 -20.67 -1.13
N ARG A 319 -9.28 -19.40 -1.56
CA ARG A 319 -9.63 -19.10 -2.94
C ARG A 319 -8.51 -19.46 -3.90
N LEU A 320 -7.28 -19.06 -3.62
CA LEU A 320 -6.11 -19.37 -4.45
C LEU A 320 -5.84 -20.89 -4.49
N GLU A 321 -5.93 -21.57 -3.34
CA GLU A 321 -5.80 -23.02 -3.24
C GLU A 321 -6.85 -23.75 -4.10
N SER A 322 -8.12 -23.32 -4.04
CA SER A 322 -9.21 -23.92 -4.84
C SER A 322 -9.01 -23.79 -6.35
N MET A 323 -8.18 -22.84 -6.78
CA MET A 323 -7.85 -22.54 -8.17
C MET A 323 -6.47 -23.07 -8.58
N ASN A 324 -5.74 -23.73 -7.67
CA ASN A 324 -4.34 -24.14 -7.85
C ASN A 324 -3.45 -22.96 -8.29
N ILE A 325 -3.61 -21.78 -7.67
CA ILE A 325 -2.74 -20.62 -7.85
C ILE A 325 -1.73 -20.62 -6.70
N PRO A 326 -0.43 -20.81 -6.98
CA PRO A 326 0.59 -20.86 -5.94
C PRO A 326 0.79 -19.48 -5.31
N ALA A 327 0.88 -19.46 -3.97
CA ALA A 327 1.24 -18.28 -3.20
C ALA A 327 1.92 -18.73 -1.89
N THR A 328 2.82 -17.89 -1.39
CA THR A 328 3.43 -18.06 -0.07
C THR A 328 2.61 -17.31 0.96
N PHE A 329 2.12 -18.01 1.96
CA PHE A 329 1.39 -17.44 3.08
C PHE A 329 2.20 -17.56 4.36
N GLU A 330 2.28 -16.50 5.16
CA GLU A 330 2.87 -16.50 6.47
C GLU A 330 1.88 -15.98 7.51
N PHE A 331 1.43 -16.88 8.38
CA PHE A 331 0.56 -16.57 9.51
C PHE A 331 1.40 -16.54 10.79
N ARG A 332 1.68 -15.33 11.29
CA ARG A 332 2.42 -15.17 12.54
C ARG A 332 1.57 -15.66 13.72
N SER A 333 2.19 -16.33 14.66
CA SER A 333 1.53 -16.84 15.87
C SER A 333 1.09 -15.75 16.85
N SER A 334 1.54 -14.51 16.64
CA SER A 334 1.16 -13.30 17.39
C SER A 334 1.40 -12.06 16.53
N GLY A 335 1.01 -10.91 17.03
CA GLY A 335 1.25 -9.61 16.42
C GLY A 335 -0.03 -8.85 16.13
N THR A 336 0.01 -7.55 16.43
CA THR A 336 -1.03 -6.59 16.09
C THR A 336 -0.65 -5.79 14.85
N HIS A 337 -1.47 -4.80 14.49
CA HIS A 337 -1.35 -4.04 13.25
C HIS A 337 -0.32 -2.92 13.37
N ILE A 338 0.99 -3.25 13.29
CA ILE A 338 2.08 -2.29 13.52
C ILE A 338 3.33 -2.56 12.69
N TRP A 339 4.08 -1.50 12.39
CA TRP A 339 5.28 -1.46 11.55
C TRP A 339 6.40 -2.43 11.93
N GLY A 340 6.57 -2.75 13.22
CA GLY A 340 7.61 -3.67 13.67
C GLY A 340 7.48 -5.06 13.03
N TYR A 341 6.25 -5.56 12.88
CA TYR A 341 5.99 -6.83 12.19
C TYR A 341 6.17 -6.71 10.68
N TRP A 342 5.69 -5.63 10.06
CA TRP A 342 5.79 -5.42 8.62
C TRP A 342 7.23 -5.29 8.14
N GLN A 343 8.12 -4.75 8.98
CA GLN A 343 9.55 -4.75 8.71
C GLN A 343 10.11 -6.17 8.59
N ASP A 344 9.73 -7.07 9.49
CA ASP A 344 10.17 -8.46 9.45
C ASP A 344 9.51 -9.21 8.28
N ASP A 345 8.24 -8.92 7.99
CA ASP A 345 7.51 -9.48 6.84
C ASP A 345 8.13 -9.07 5.50
N LEU A 346 8.57 -7.82 5.35
CA LEU A 346 9.28 -7.38 4.15
C LEU A 346 10.56 -8.22 3.93
N LYS A 347 11.32 -8.48 4.99
CA LYS A 347 12.52 -9.32 4.93
C LYS A 347 12.18 -10.77 4.56
N ALA A 348 11.14 -11.32 5.16
CA ALA A 348 10.64 -12.68 4.87
C ALA A 348 10.12 -12.82 3.43
N SER A 349 9.51 -11.76 2.88
CA SER A 349 8.99 -11.75 1.51
C SER A 349 10.07 -11.67 0.42
N TRP A 350 11.29 -11.27 0.79
CA TRP A 350 12.35 -11.01 -0.18
C TRP A 350 12.62 -12.17 -1.17
N PRO A 351 12.68 -13.46 -0.75
CA PRO A 351 12.89 -14.58 -1.69
C PRO A 351 11.78 -14.70 -2.76
N VAL A 352 10.56 -14.23 -2.45
CA VAL A 352 9.44 -14.21 -3.41
C VAL A 352 9.50 -12.99 -4.31
N LEU A 353 9.77 -11.80 -3.75
CA LEU A 353 9.93 -10.56 -4.51
C LEU A 353 11.09 -10.67 -5.50
N ALA A 354 12.22 -11.25 -5.06
CA ALA A 354 13.41 -11.43 -5.88
C ALA A 354 13.17 -12.26 -7.14
N LYS A 355 12.28 -13.26 -7.12
CA LYS A 355 11.93 -14.06 -8.31
C LYS A 355 11.41 -13.22 -9.48
N GLY A 356 10.66 -12.15 -9.19
CA GLY A 356 10.15 -11.27 -10.23
C GLY A 356 11.11 -10.14 -10.58
N LEU A 357 11.95 -9.73 -9.63
CA LEU A 357 12.95 -8.70 -9.84
C LEU A 357 14.18 -9.25 -10.62
N PHE A 358 14.50 -10.53 -10.43
CA PHE A 358 15.64 -11.20 -11.06
C PHE A 358 15.17 -12.53 -11.70
N PRO A 359 14.36 -12.48 -12.76
CA PRO A 359 13.75 -13.69 -13.33
C PRO A 359 14.76 -14.66 -13.94
N ASP A 360 15.96 -14.18 -14.25
CA ASP A 360 17.04 -14.97 -14.89
C ASP A 360 18.14 -15.41 -13.90
N ALA A 361 17.95 -15.17 -12.56
CA ALA A 361 18.96 -15.46 -11.54
C ALA A 361 18.77 -16.84 -10.89
#